data_facd8ec431e0a6c9148c3ac6ce9a3cf7
#
_entry.id   facd8ec431e0a6c9148c3ac6ce9a3cf7
#
_cell.length_a   1.000
_cell.length_b   1.000
_cell.length_c   1.000
_cell.angle_alpha   90.00
_cell.angle_beta   90.00
_cell.angle_gamma   90.00
#
_symmetry.space_group_name_H-M   'P 1'
#
loop_
_entity.id
_entity.type
_entity.pdbx_description
1 polymer ?
#
loop_
_entity_poly.entity_id
_entity_poly.type
_entity_poly.pdbx_seq_one_letter_code
_entity_poly.pdbx_strand_id
1 'polypeptide(L)'
;MRTLRRYPAVKTFALLTLLAIVNSPANAQPQSVAGSNSNGTPGKPVTIPLTINVKEAEHESELQNIDLTVSEDGEPQSIISIRGMGTNSPITLALLIQEDLVPSVANETKALQEFIRSLPRGSRVMIGYLRTGSLQVKQKFTIDLEKAARSLRPPAGFASVGPYNPYVEVIEGLKRFDAQPLGRRAILLISDGLDISRGIDSSSPTQSLDLQRAITEAQRRSVAIYGFYAPTLAAQGNFLLTSNAQSSLLKLSTETGGHAFFQGTGVPVSFDPFIRELDTSLNRQAALTFLSTHLKKGFHRIEVRSSTSGVKVAYPYGYVR
;
A
#
# COMPACT_ATOMS: atom_id res chain seq x y z
N MET A 1 31.70 3.20 -74.13
CA MET A 1 32.98 2.77 -74.73
C MET A 1 33.67 1.83 -73.72
N ARG A 2 33.75 0.55 -74.17
CA ARG A 2 34.88 -0.38 -74.02
C ARG A 2 35.42 -0.58 -72.57
N THR A 3 35.62 -1.77 -72.05
CA THR A 3 35.63 -3.14 -72.60
C THR A 3 35.80 -4.11 -71.35
N LEU A 4 35.16 -5.22 -71.47
CA LEU A 4 35.37 -6.48 -70.78
C LEU A 4 36.84 -6.92 -70.73
N ARG A 5 37.26 -7.63 -69.64
CA ARG A 5 37.96 -8.88 -69.81
C ARG A 5 37.89 -9.83 -68.62
N ARG A 6 37.70 -11.07 -69.02
CA ARG A 6 37.40 -12.32 -68.33
C ARG A 6 38.65 -13.02 -67.80
N TYR A 7 38.51 -13.74 -66.69
CA TYR A 7 38.96 -15.12 -66.28
C TYR A 7 40.37 -15.61 -66.64
N PRO A 8 40.89 -16.68 -65.98
CA PRO A 8 40.23 -17.87 -65.44
C PRO A 8 40.76 -18.47 -64.08
N ALA A 9 40.05 -19.50 -63.65
CA ALA A 9 40.26 -20.40 -62.55
C ALA A 9 41.53 -21.27 -62.64
N VAL A 10 42.05 -21.61 -61.46
CA VAL A 10 42.91 -22.82 -61.31
C VAL A 10 42.42 -23.56 -60.06
N LYS A 11 42.00 -24.80 -60.30
CA LYS A 11 41.71 -25.84 -59.30
C LYS A 11 43.06 -26.43 -58.86
N THR A 12 43.23 -26.56 -57.55
CA THR A 12 44.25 -27.52 -57.08
C THR A 12 43.64 -28.32 -55.95
N PHE A 13 43.54 -29.60 -56.19
CA PHE A 13 43.23 -30.65 -55.24
C PHE A 13 44.47 -30.88 -54.34
N ALA A 14 44.28 -30.94 -53.04
CA ALA A 14 45.23 -31.55 -52.15
C ALA A 14 44.50 -32.41 -51.14
N LEU A 15 44.70 -33.69 -51.28
CA LEU A 15 44.34 -34.80 -50.41
C LEU A 15 45.31 -34.82 -49.22
N LEU A 16 44.80 -34.82 -48.00
CA LEU A 16 45.63 -35.28 -46.86
C LEU A 16 44.79 -35.79 -45.69
N THR A 17 44.86 -37.09 -45.55
CA THR A 17 45.00 -37.92 -44.35
C THR A 17 44.25 -37.56 -43.07
N LEU A 18 43.30 -38.43 -42.79
CA LEU A 18 42.61 -38.68 -41.53
C LEU A 18 43.61 -39.13 -40.45
N LEU A 19 43.72 -38.36 -39.37
CA LEU A 19 44.30 -38.85 -38.13
C LEU A 19 43.18 -38.89 -37.10
N ALA A 20 42.67 -40.08 -36.82
CA ALA A 20 41.69 -40.35 -35.80
C ALA A 20 42.39 -40.28 -34.41
N ILE A 21 42.12 -39.19 -33.67
CA ILE A 21 42.42 -39.18 -32.25
C ILE A 21 41.14 -39.65 -31.52
N VAL A 22 41.23 -40.85 -31.01
CA VAL A 22 40.23 -41.41 -30.09
C VAL A 22 40.37 -40.70 -28.76
N ASN A 23 39.52 -39.71 -28.52
CA ASN A 23 39.35 -39.17 -27.17
C ASN A 23 38.22 -39.95 -26.51
N SER A 24 38.55 -40.78 -25.56
CA SER A 24 37.62 -41.41 -24.63
C SER A 24 36.88 -40.33 -23.85
N PRO A 25 35.52 -40.40 -23.75
CA PRO A 25 34.80 -39.51 -22.84
C PRO A 25 35.13 -39.94 -21.41
N ALA A 26 35.82 -39.05 -20.69
CA ALA A 26 35.84 -39.16 -19.25
C ALA A 26 34.43 -39.04 -18.72
N ASN A 27 33.93 -40.11 -18.13
CA ASN A 27 32.70 -40.14 -17.34
C ASN A 27 32.85 -39.15 -16.18
N ALA A 28 32.46 -37.90 -16.39
CA ALA A 28 32.13 -37.02 -15.31
C ALA A 28 30.80 -37.48 -14.72
N GLN A 29 30.87 -38.30 -13.68
CA GLN A 29 29.72 -38.49 -12.80
C GLN A 29 29.25 -37.13 -12.32
N PRO A 30 27.96 -36.79 -12.44
CA PRO A 30 27.43 -35.64 -11.73
C PRO A 30 27.62 -35.92 -10.24
N GLN A 31 28.50 -35.15 -9.60
CA GLN A 31 28.50 -35.09 -8.15
C GLN A 31 27.09 -34.62 -7.77
N SER A 32 26.30 -35.51 -7.21
CA SER A 32 25.11 -35.18 -6.48
C SER A 32 25.55 -34.21 -5.37
N VAL A 33 25.32 -32.94 -5.57
CA VAL A 33 25.29 -31.98 -4.49
C VAL A 33 24.29 -32.56 -3.50
N ALA A 34 24.83 -33.08 -2.39
CA ALA A 34 24.02 -33.55 -1.29
C ALA A 34 23.03 -32.41 -0.97
N GLY A 35 21.77 -32.65 -1.30
CA GLY A 35 20.71 -31.77 -0.93
C GLY A 35 20.78 -31.61 0.58
N SER A 36 21.12 -30.42 1.03
CA SER A 36 20.85 -30.03 2.40
C SER A 36 19.36 -30.29 2.58
N ASN A 37 19.00 -31.33 3.32
CA ASN A 37 17.67 -31.55 3.85
C ASN A 37 17.37 -30.35 4.75
N SER A 38 16.97 -29.23 4.15
CA SER A 38 16.24 -28.23 4.86
C SER A 38 14.88 -28.85 5.17
N ASN A 39 14.77 -29.45 6.35
CA ASN A 39 13.49 -29.67 7.02
C ASN A 39 12.91 -28.27 7.31
N GLY A 40 12.69 -27.49 6.26
CA GLY A 40 12.05 -26.20 6.37
C GLY A 40 10.60 -26.41 6.73
N THR A 41 10.21 -25.94 7.89
CA THR A 41 8.80 -25.81 8.26
C THR A 41 8.05 -25.22 7.07
N PRO A 42 6.97 -25.84 6.57
CA PRO A 42 6.26 -25.34 5.40
C PRO A 42 5.74 -23.93 5.69
N GLY A 43 6.37 -22.94 5.08
CA GLY A 43 5.99 -21.53 5.25
C GLY A 43 4.82 -21.15 4.35
N LYS A 44 4.08 -20.11 4.73
CA LYS A 44 3.04 -19.50 3.89
C LYS A 44 3.43 -18.07 3.48
N PRO A 45 3.25 -17.68 2.21
CA PRO A 45 3.47 -16.29 1.80
C PRO A 45 2.52 -15.35 2.53
N VAL A 46 3.08 -14.26 3.06
CA VAL A 46 2.34 -13.14 3.66
C VAL A 46 2.78 -11.87 2.97
N THR A 47 1.80 -11.07 2.55
CA THR A 47 2.05 -9.77 1.90
C THR A 47 1.58 -8.65 2.81
N ILE A 48 2.44 -7.66 3.03
CA ILE A 48 2.13 -6.45 3.80
C ILE A 48 2.42 -5.20 2.98
N PRO A 49 1.71 -4.07 3.21
CA PRO A 49 2.10 -2.79 2.65
C PRO A 49 3.36 -2.28 3.36
N LEU A 50 4.27 -1.71 2.58
CA LEU A 50 5.51 -1.11 3.05
C LEU A 50 5.68 0.24 2.37
N THR A 51 5.90 1.32 3.12
CA THR A 51 6.24 2.63 2.56
C THR A 51 7.69 2.96 2.92
N ILE A 52 8.50 3.24 1.90
CA ILE A 52 9.92 3.52 2.07
C ILE A 52 10.14 5.03 2.02
N ASN A 53 10.58 5.61 3.13
CA ASN A 53 10.87 7.02 3.24
C ASN A 53 12.39 7.26 3.25
N VAL A 54 12.87 8.05 2.30
CA VAL A 54 14.28 8.43 2.18
C VAL A 54 14.40 9.90 2.55
N LYS A 55 15.38 10.25 3.40
CA LYS A 55 15.54 11.63 3.90
C LYS A 55 16.08 12.58 2.83
N GLU A 56 16.83 12.09 1.84
CA GLU A 56 17.51 12.88 0.82
C GLU A 56 17.11 12.41 -0.57
N ALA A 57 16.83 13.36 -1.47
CA ALA A 57 16.41 13.08 -2.86
C ALA A 57 17.48 12.32 -3.68
N GLU A 58 18.75 12.37 -3.27
CA GLU A 58 19.85 11.67 -3.94
C GLU A 58 19.74 10.14 -3.89
N HIS A 59 18.95 9.60 -2.96
CA HIS A 59 18.78 8.15 -2.77
C HIS A 59 17.54 7.57 -3.47
N GLU A 60 16.77 8.37 -4.22
CA GLU A 60 15.59 7.83 -4.93
C GLU A 60 15.94 6.78 -6.00
N SER A 61 17.11 6.87 -6.62
CA SER A 61 17.61 5.86 -7.56
C SER A 61 18.03 4.54 -6.88
N GLU A 62 18.30 4.58 -5.58
CA GLU A 62 18.74 3.41 -4.80
C GLU A 62 17.59 2.60 -4.21
N LEU A 63 16.34 3.06 -4.37
CA LEU A 63 15.16 2.36 -3.85
C LEU A 63 15.03 0.91 -4.34
N GLN A 64 15.70 0.56 -5.43
CA GLN A 64 15.73 -0.82 -5.95
C GLN A 64 16.74 -1.72 -5.24
N ASN A 65 17.72 -1.14 -4.52
CA ASN A 65 18.82 -1.86 -3.85
C ASN A 65 18.77 -1.74 -2.32
N ILE A 66 17.58 -1.45 -1.76
CA ILE A 66 17.46 -1.34 -0.30
C ILE A 66 17.53 -2.73 0.32
N ASP A 67 18.49 -2.89 1.22
CA ASP A 67 18.60 -4.10 2.03
C ASP A 67 17.61 -4.04 3.20
N LEU A 68 16.63 -4.93 3.17
CA LEU A 68 15.57 -5.05 4.16
C LEU A 68 15.64 -6.39 4.88
N THR A 69 15.38 -6.36 6.16
CA THR A 69 15.17 -7.56 6.99
C THR A 69 13.76 -7.54 7.55
N VAL A 70 13.13 -8.72 7.63
CA VAL A 70 11.81 -8.92 8.21
C VAL A 70 11.90 -9.90 9.36
N SER A 71 11.29 -9.56 10.48
CA SER A 71 11.09 -10.48 11.60
C SER A 71 9.59 -10.61 11.90
N GLU A 72 9.14 -11.81 12.20
CA GLU A 72 7.80 -12.15 12.64
C GLU A 72 7.87 -12.74 14.04
N ASP A 73 7.16 -12.13 15.00
CA ASP A 73 7.18 -12.51 16.43
C ASP A 73 8.61 -12.62 17.00
N GLY A 74 9.55 -11.82 16.46
CA GLY A 74 10.96 -11.81 16.83
C GLY A 74 11.85 -12.77 16.03
N GLU A 75 11.29 -13.65 15.19
CA GLU A 75 12.05 -14.59 14.37
C GLU A 75 12.27 -14.04 12.95
N PRO A 76 13.52 -14.09 12.41
CA PRO A 76 13.80 -13.66 11.05
C PRO A 76 13.02 -14.48 10.00
N GLN A 77 12.48 -13.79 8.99
CA GLN A 77 11.73 -14.39 7.90
C GLN A 77 12.36 -14.08 6.54
N SER A 78 12.24 -15.02 5.59
CA SER A 78 12.78 -14.84 4.24
C SER A 78 11.88 -13.96 3.38
N ILE A 79 12.41 -12.88 2.82
CA ILE A 79 11.71 -12.04 1.86
C ILE A 79 11.63 -12.77 0.53
N ILE A 80 10.42 -12.91 -0.01
CA ILE A 80 10.14 -13.52 -1.32
C ILE A 80 10.20 -12.45 -2.42
N SER A 81 9.56 -11.31 -2.19
CA SER A 81 9.51 -10.22 -3.17
C SER A 81 9.11 -8.89 -2.56
N ILE A 82 9.57 -7.82 -3.20
CA ILE A 82 9.12 -6.44 -2.98
C ILE A 82 8.63 -5.95 -4.34
N ARG A 83 7.35 -5.57 -4.44
CA ARG A 83 6.72 -5.20 -5.72
C ARG A 83 5.98 -3.89 -5.60
N GLY A 84 5.95 -3.15 -6.71
CA GLY A 84 5.04 -2.03 -6.88
C GLY A 84 5.58 -0.68 -6.45
N MET A 85 6.90 -0.52 -6.25
CA MET A 85 7.48 0.82 -6.07
C MET A 85 7.48 1.61 -7.38
N GLY A 86 7.33 2.93 -7.24
CA GLY A 86 7.45 3.90 -8.34
C GLY A 86 6.13 4.48 -8.83
N THR A 87 6.25 5.62 -9.49
CA THR A 87 5.14 6.47 -9.96
C THR A 87 4.21 5.80 -10.96
N ASN A 88 4.69 4.75 -11.65
CA ASN A 88 3.90 4.02 -12.65
C ASN A 88 3.24 2.74 -12.13
N SER A 89 3.41 2.42 -10.86
CA SER A 89 2.87 1.18 -10.29
C SER A 89 1.40 1.35 -9.88
N PRO A 90 0.46 0.55 -10.42
CA PRO A 90 -0.96 0.65 -10.09
C PRO A 90 -1.25 0.41 -8.61
N ILE A 91 -2.28 1.07 -8.10
CA ILE A 91 -2.77 0.90 -6.72
C ILE A 91 -4.26 0.61 -6.70
N THR A 92 -4.71 -0.16 -5.72
CA THR A 92 -6.13 -0.29 -5.37
C THR A 92 -6.44 0.64 -4.21
N LEU A 93 -7.16 1.73 -4.48
CA LEU A 93 -7.44 2.81 -3.54
C LEU A 93 -8.95 2.93 -3.29
N ALA A 94 -9.38 2.91 -2.04
CA ALA A 94 -10.71 3.36 -1.66
C ALA A 94 -10.62 4.76 -1.05
N LEU A 95 -11.39 5.70 -1.58
CA LEU A 95 -11.59 7.02 -0.98
C LEU A 95 -12.90 7.02 -0.20
N LEU A 96 -12.80 7.16 1.11
CA LEU A 96 -13.91 7.16 2.05
C LEU A 96 -14.04 8.52 2.71
N ILE A 97 -15.20 9.16 2.60
CA ILE A 97 -15.45 10.52 3.08
C ILE A 97 -16.61 10.49 4.06
N GLN A 98 -16.42 11.03 5.25
CA GLN A 98 -17.48 11.23 6.23
C GLN A 98 -18.46 12.33 5.77
N GLU A 99 -19.77 12.12 5.97
CA GLU A 99 -20.81 12.98 5.38
C GLU A 99 -21.08 14.27 6.15
N ASP A 100 -20.82 14.31 7.44
CA ASP A 100 -21.16 15.45 8.32
C ASP A 100 -19.95 16.35 8.65
N LEU A 101 -18.91 16.26 7.82
CA LEU A 101 -17.75 17.16 7.96
C LEU A 101 -18.15 18.62 7.72
N VAL A 102 -17.34 19.53 8.27
CA VAL A 102 -17.54 20.97 8.07
C VAL A 102 -17.64 21.35 6.59
N PRO A 103 -18.49 22.34 6.23
CA PRO A 103 -18.78 22.67 4.83
C PRO A 103 -17.57 23.04 3.98
N SER A 104 -16.48 23.54 4.60
CA SER A 104 -15.25 23.91 3.88
C SER A 104 -14.59 22.72 3.16
N VAL A 105 -14.80 21.48 3.62
CA VAL A 105 -14.33 20.26 2.95
C VAL A 105 -14.91 20.13 1.53
N ALA A 106 -16.07 20.73 1.26
CA ALA A 106 -16.65 20.76 -0.07
C ALA A 106 -15.74 21.41 -1.12
N ASN A 107 -14.94 22.39 -0.72
CA ASN A 107 -14.00 23.10 -1.60
C ASN A 107 -12.87 22.19 -2.10
N GLU A 108 -12.56 21.12 -1.35
CA GLU A 108 -11.48 20.19 -1.65
C GLU A 108 -11.87 19.10 -2.67
N THR A 109 -13.15 19.04 -3.04
CA THR A 109 -13.68 18.04 -3.98
C THR A 109 -12.93 18.05 -5.31
N LYS A 110 -12.59 19.23 -5.84
CA LYS A 110 -11.87 19.37 -7.11
C LYS A 110 -10.44 18.85 -7.01
N ALA A 111 -9.72 19.19 -5.96
CA ALA A 111 -8.36 18.72 -5.72
C ALA A 111 -8.32 17.19 -5.59
N LEU A 112 -9.27 16.59 -4.87
CA LEU A 112 -9.43 15.14 -4.77
C LEU A 112 -9.76 14.48 -6.12
N GLN A 113 -10.58 15.12 -6.96
CA GLN A 113 -10.86 14.63 -8.32
C GLN A 113 -9.60 14.63 -9.19
N GLU A 114 -8.80 15.70 -9.14
CA GLU A 114 -7.54 15.82 -9.86
C GLU A 114 -6.53 14.77 -9.38
N PHE A 115 -6.44 14.56 -8.07
CA PHE A 115 -5.62 13.48 -7.50
C PHE A 115 -6.03 12.10 -8.03
N ILE A 116 -7.32 11.78 -8.11
CA ILE A 116 -7.77 10.49 -8.65
C ILE A 116 -7.36 10.34 -10.12
N ARG A 117 -7.47 11.41 -10.93
CA ARG A 117 -7.07 11.40 -12.33
C ARG A 117 -5.57 11.21 -12.54
N SER A 118 -4.76 11.69 -11.58
CA SER A 118 -3.30 11.59 -11.63
C SER A 118 -2.76 10.20 -11.26
N LEU A 119 -3.58 9.32 -10.69
CA LEU A 119 -3.14 7.98 -10.30
C LEU A 119 -2.61 7.17 -11.49
N PRO A 120 -1.64 6.26 -11.27
CA PRO A 120 -1.05 5.44 -12.32
C PRO A 120 -2.10 4.64 -13.10
N ARG A 121 -1.88 4.46 -14.40
CA ARG A 121 -2.74 3.63 -15.25
C ARG A 121 -2.88 2.21 -14.68
N GLY A 122 -4.11 1.68 -14.71
CA GLY A 122 -4.42 0.37 -14.12
C GLY A 122 -4.76 0.42 -12.63
N SER A 123 -4.62 1.58 -11.98
CA SER A 123 -5.14 1.75 -10.62
C SER A 123 -6.65 1.53 -10.57
N ARG A 124 -7.12 1.03 -9.44
CA ARG A 124 -8.54 0.77 -9.18
C ARG A 124 -9.02 1.68 -8.07
N VAL A 125 -10.07 2.45 -8.32
CA VAL A 125 -10.59 3.41 -7.35
C VAL A 125 -12.03 3.10 -6.99
N MET A 126 -12.35 3.11 -5.70
CA MET A 126 -13.69 3.06 -5.13
C MET A 126 -13.97 4.38 -4.39
N ILE A 127 -15.19 4.90 -4.53
CA ILE A 127 -15.64 6.10 -3.80
C ILE A 127 -16.80 5.70 -2.89
N GLY A 128 -16.66 6.03 -1.61
CA GLY A 128 -17.68 5.78 -0.61
C GLY A 128 -17.86 6.93 0.37
N TYR A 129 -19.05 7.05 0.91
CA TYR A 129 -19.40 8.04 1.93
C TYR A 129 -19.84 7.33 3.21
N LEU A 130 -19.26 7.74 4.33
CA LEU A 130 -19.61 7.23 5.65
C LEU A 130 -20.86 7.96 6.14
N ARG A 131 -21.94 7.20 6.32
CA ARG A 131 -23.20 7.70 6.84
C ARG A 131 -23.63 6.85 8.04
N THR A 132 -24.50 7.41 8.86
CA THR A 132 -25.04 6.70 10.01
C THR A 132 -25.43 5.25 9.68
N GLY A 133 -24.69 4.30 10.24
CA GLY A 133 -24.94 2.87 10.14
C GLY A 133 -24.67 2.21 8.77
N SER A 134 -24.08 2.91 7.79
CA SER A 134 -23.79 2.31 6.49
C SER A 134 -22.76 3.04 5.64
N LEU A 135 -21.98 2.28 4.88
CA LEU A 135 -21.12 2.81 3.82
C LEU A 135 -21.91 2.97 2.52
N GLN A 136 -22.08 4.21 2.08
CA GLN A 136 -22.72 4.54 0.80
C GLN A 136 -21.70 4.49 -0.34
N VAL A 137 -21.59 3.36 -1.03
CA VAL A 137 -20.68 3.22 -2.18
C VAL A 137 -21.29 3.92 -3.40
N LYS A 138 -20.68 5.05 -3.82
CA LYS A 138 -21.08 5.80 -5.03
C LYS A 138 -20.46 5.23 -6.29
N GLN A 139 -19.20 4.80 -6.20
CA GLN A 139 -18.51 4.11 -7.27
C GLN A 139 -17.81 2.88 -6.70
N LYS A 140 -18.15 1.69 -7.18
CA LYS A 140 -17.41 0.46 -6.89
C LYS A 140 -16.01 0.53 -7.55
N PHE A 141 -15.08 -0.31 -7.12
CA PHE A 141 -13.75 -0.35 -7.71
C PHE A 141 -13.81 -0.39 -9.24
N THR A 142 -13.19 0.58 -9.88
CA THR A 142 -13.08 0.73 -11.35
C THR A 142 -11.67 1.15 -11.75
N ILE A 143 -11.24 0.73 -12.93
CA ILE A 143 -9.99 1.21 -13.56
C ILE A 143 -10.22 2.51 -14.36
N ASP A 144 -11.47 2.90 -14.55
CA ASP A 144 -11.85 4.17 -15.17
C ASP A 144 -11.73 5.29 -14.14
N LEU A 145 -10.56 5.93 -14.10
CA LEU A 145 -10.25 6.99 -13.14
C LEU A 145 -11.12 8.22 -13.34
N GLU A 146 -11.51 8.53 -14.58
CA GLU A 146 -12.40 9.65 -14.88
C GLU A 146 -13.81 9.41 -14.33
N LYS A 147 -14.32 8.19 -14.48
CA LYS A 147 -15.60 7.78 -13.87
C LYS A 147 -15.55 7.86 -12.36
N ALA A 148 -14.45 7.40 -11.74
CA ALA A 148 -14.26 7.50 -10.31
C ALA A 148 -14.22 8.96 -9.84
N ALA A 149 -13.44 9.81 -10.51
CA ALA A 149 -13.34 11.24 -10.20
C ALA A 149 -14.69 11.96 -10.29
N ARG A 150 -15.45 11.71 -11.36
CA ARG A 150 -16.80 12.31 -11.54
C ARG A 150 -17.83 11.83 -10.53
N SER A 151 -17.63 10.67 -9.89
CA SER A 151 -18.53 10.19 -8.85
C SER A 151 -18.36 10.87 -7.49
N LEU A 152 -17.25 11.61 -7.32
CA LEU A 152 -17.00 12.44 -6.16
C LEU A 152 -17.97 13.64 -6.13
N ARG A 153 -18.57 13.86 -4.98
CA ARG A 153 -19.37 15.05 -4.64
C ARG A 153 -18.95 15.62 -3.30
N PRO A 154 -19.29 16.84 -2.98
CA PRO A 154 -19.16 17.38 -1.63
C PRO A 154 -19.86 16.49 -0.59
N PRO A 155 -19.33 16.39 0.65
CA PRO A 155 -20.05 15.80 1.77
C PRO A 155 -21.33 16.59 2.05
N ALA A 156 -22.33 15.94 2.65
CA ALA A 156 -23.62 16.58 2.88
C ALA A 156 -23.57 17.73 3.92
N GLY A 157 -22.63 17.66 4.85
CA GLY A 157 -22.42 18.70 5.87
C GLY A 157 -23.47 18.74 6.99
N PHE A 158 -24.35 17.72 7.08
CA PHE A 158 -25.41 17.68 8.09
C PHE A 158 -25.13 16.62 9.15
N ALA A 159 -25.16 17.00 10.43
CA ALA A 159 -24.94 16.08 11.55
C ALA A 159 -25.87 14.86 11.55
N SER A 160 -27.12 15.00 11.05
CA SER A 160 -28.10 13.90 11.02
C SER A 160 -27.75 12.75 10.05
N VAL A 161 -26.76 12.94 9.18
CA VAL A 161 -26.32 11.90 8.22
C VAL A 161 -24.95 11.34 8.54
N GLY A 162 -24.25 11.93 9.51
CA GLY A 162 -22.92 11.48 9.92
C GLY A 162 -22.95 10.20 10.76
N PRO A 163 -21.87 9.41 10.71
CA PRO A 163 -21.72 8.25 11.57
C PRO A 163 -21.40 8.70 13.00
N TYR A 164 -21.96 8.02 14.00
CA TYR A 164 -21.47 8.16 15.38
C TYR A 164 -20.14 7.45 15.61
N ASN A 165 -19.75 6.61 14.66
CA ASN A 165 -18.56 5.79 14.69
C ASN A 165 -18.14 5.46 13.26
N PRO A 166 -17.13 6.15 12.68
CA PRO A 166 -16.74 5.94 11.29
C PRO A 166 -16.07 4.59 11.03
N TYR A 167 -15.63 3.90 12.07
CA TYR A 167 -14.86 2.66 11.93
C TYR A 167 -15.71 1.47 11.48
N VAL A 168 -17.01 1.49 11.77
CA VAL A 168 -17.97 0.48 11.27
C VAL A 168 -18.01 0.52 9.75
N GLU A 169 -18.15 1.70 9.17
CA GLU A 169 -18.18 1.91 7.73
C GLU A 169 -16.81 1.69 7.08
N VAL A 170 -15.71 2.01 7.78
CA VAL A 170 -14.35 1.67 7.33
C VAL A 170 -14.19 0.15 7.20
N ILE A 171 -14.70 -0.64 8.17
CA ILE A 171 -14.70 -2.11 8.10
C ILE A 171 -15.51 -2.61 6.88
N GLU A 172 -16.65 -1.99 6.59
CA GLU A 172 -17.43 -2.32 5.37
C GLU A 172 -16.62 -2.02 4.09
N GLY A 173 -15.91 -0.90 4.06
CA GLY A 173 -15.01 -0.54 2.97
C GLY A 173 -13.88 -1.54 2.79
N LEU A 174 -13.25 -1.96 3.89
CA LEU A 174 -12.18 -2.96 3.89
C LEU A 174 -12.62 -4.30 3.30
N LYS A 175 -13.84 -4.76 3.57
CA LYS A 175 -14.40 -5.99 3.00
C LYS A 175 -14.50 -5.96 1.47
N ARG A 176 -14.56 -4.77 0.84
CA ARG A 176 -14.59 -4.63 -0.62
C ARG A 176 -13.25 -4.99 -1.28
N PHE A 177 -12.16 -5.00 -0.52
CA PHE A 177 -10.86 -5.42 -1.01
C PHE A 177 -10.72 -6.94 -1.18
N ASP A 178 -11.61 -7.75 -0.61
CA ASP A 178 -11.55 -9.21 -0.73
C ASP A 178 -11.62 -9.68 -2.20
N ALA A 179 -12.36 -8.95 -3.04
CA ALA A 179 -12.49 -9.21 -4.48
C ALA A 179 -11.45 -8.49 -5.34
N GLN A 180 -10.46 -7.83 -4.74
CA GLN A 180 -9.44 -7.06 -5.47
C GLN A 180 -8.09 -7.80 -5.50
N PRO A 181 -7.25 -7.56 -6.53
CA PRO A 181 -5.92 -8.16 -6.61
C PRO A 181 -5.09 -7.86 -5.36
N LEU A 182 -4.25 -8.81 -4.96
CA LEU A 182 -3.21 -8.58 -3.97
C LEU A 182 -2.15 -7.63 -4.55
N GLY A 183 -1.54 -6.81 -3.69
CA GLY A 183 -0.52 -5.85 -4.08
C GLY A 183 -0.63 -4.56 -3.28
N ARG A 184 -0.42 -3.43 -3.93
CA ARG A 184 -0.55 -2.10 -3.31
C ARG A 184 -2.02 -1.78 -3.06
N ARG A 185 -2.40 -1.70 -1.80
CA ARG A 185 -3.78 -1.47 -1.36
C ARG A 185 -3.79 -0.36 -0.31
N ALA A 186 -4.69 0.61 -0.50
CA ALA A 186 -4.82 1.70 0.46
C ALA A 186 -6.28 2.17 0.60
N ILE A 187 -6.57 2.76 1.75
CA ILE A 187 -7.73 3.61 1.98
C ILE A 187 -7.22 5.03 2.23
N LEU A 188 -7.80 6.02 1.55
CA LEU A 188 -7.79 7.41 1.97
C LEU A 188 -9.09 7.68 2.72
N LEU A 189 -9.00 7.90 4.01
CA LEU A 189 -10.12 8.22 4.89
C LEU A 189 -10.11 9.71 5.20
N ILE A 190 -11.17 10.43 4.85
CA ILE A 190 -11.39 11.83 5.22
C ILE A 190 -12.47 11.85 6.28
N SER A 191 -12.10 12.11 7.53
CA SER A 191 -12.96 11.92 8.70
C SER A 191 -12.49 12.74 9.88
N ASP A 192 -13.37 12.98 10.85
CA ASP A 192 -12.97 13.45 12.16
C ASP A 192 -12.36 12.33 13.04
N GLY A 193 -12.54 11.06 12.69
CA GLY A 193 -11.96 9.93 13.40
C GLY A 193 -12.55 9.66 14.78
N LEU A 194 -13.69 10.25 15.13
CA LEU A 194 -14.30 10.11 16.45
C LEU A 194 -15.26 8.92 16.52
N ASP A 195 -15.09 8.09 17.53
CA ASP A 195 -16.09 7.12 17.98
C ASP A 195 -16.81 7.69 19.22
N ILE A 196 -18.01 8.24 19.00
CA ILE A 196 -18.86 8.76 20.07
C ILE A 196 -20.12 7.90 20.27
N SER A 197 -20.14 6.69 19.74
CA SER A 197 -21.28 5.77 19.83
C SER A 197 -21.64 5.37 21.28
N ARG A 198 -20.69 5.50 22.18
CA ARG A 198 -20.86 5.23 23.62
C ARG A 198 -20.69 6.46 24.49
N GLY A 199 -20.81 7.65 23.90
CA GLY A 199 -20.62 8.94 24.55
C GLY A 199 -19.20 9.49 24.37
N ILE A 200 -19.02 10.76 24.75
CA ILE A 200 -17.78 11.53 24.55
C ILE A 200 -16.59 10.90 25.30
N ASP A 201 -16.82 10.38 26.51
CA ASP A 201 -15.77 9.79 27.34
C ASP A 201 -15.16 8.51 26.67
N SER A 202 -15.93 7.84 25.81
CA SER A 202 -15.46 6.66 25.06
C SER A 202 -14.74 7.00 23.74
N SER A 203 -14.61 8.28 23.42
CA SER A 203 -13.96 8.72 22.14
C SER A 203 -12.44 8.52 22.11
N SER A 204 -11.84 8.14 23.24
CA SER A 204 -10.41 7.86 23.32
C SER A 204 -10.02 6.67 22.42
N PRO A 205 -8.88 6.75 21.69
CA PRO A 205 -8.42 5.68 20.81
C PRO A 205 -8.14 4.34 21.51
N THR A 206 -7.97 4.34 22.84
CA THR A 206 -7.78 3.14 23.63
C THR A 206 -9.09 2.45 24.03
N GLN A 207 -10.21 3.15 23.94
CA GLN A 207 -11.53 2.65 24.36
C GLN A 207 -12.42 2.25 23.16
N SER A 208 -12.15 2.73 21.97
CA SER A 208 -12.91 2.37 20.78
C SER A 208 -12.57 0.95 20.32
N LEU A 209 -13.51 0.04 20.52
CA LEU A 209 -13.41 -1.34 20.07
C LEU A 209 -13.46 -1.45 18.54
N ASP A 210 -14.25 -0.57 17.90
CA ASP A 210 -14.41 -0.61 16.45
C ASP A 210 -13.19 -0.02 15.73
N LEU A 211 -12.50 0.95 16.32
CA LEU A 211 -11.17 1.36 15.86
C LEU A 211 -10.19 0.16 15.87
N GLN A 212 -10.14 -0.59 16.96
CA GLN A 212 -9.27 -1.76 17.04
C GLN A 212 -9.66 -2.85 16.03
N ARG A 213 -10.97 -3.06 15.80
CA ARG A 213 -11.47 -3.96 14.76
C ARG A 213 -11.10 -3.49 13.36
N ALA A 214 -11.23 -2.19 13.07
CA ALA A 214 -10.85 -1.62 11.77
C ALA A 214 -9.35 -1.83 11.49
N ILE A 215 -8.49 -1.61 12.47
CA ILE A 215 -7.04 -1.90 12.39
C ILE A 215 -6.82 -3.38 12.06
N THR A 216 -7.43 -4.29 12.83
CA THR A 216 -7.33 -5.74 12.63
C THR A 216 -7.78 -6.17 11.23
N GLU A 217 -8.89 -5.62 10.74
CA GLU A 217 -9.43 -5.93 9.41
C GLU A 217 -8.57 -5.36 8.29
N ALA A 218 -7.94 -4.20 8.48
CA ALA A 218 -6.97 -3.64 7.55
C ALA A 218 -5.69 -4.49 7.47
N GLN A 219 -5.16 -4.89 8.61
CA GLN A 219 -4.00 -5.78 8.71
C GLN A 219 -4.25 -7.15 8.06
N ARG A 220 -5.45 -7.74 8.27
CA ARG A 220 -5.86 -9.00 7.64
C ARG A 220 -5.88 -8.91 6.11
N ARG A 221 -6.25 -7.75 5.56
CA ARG A 221 -6.38 -7.52 4.11
C ARG A 221 -5.16 -6.86 3.49
N SER A 222 -4.12 -6.58 4.28
CA SER A 222 -2.92 -5.88 3.81
C SER A 222 -3.25 -4.53 3.16
N VAL A 223 -4.10 -3.74 3.83
CA VAL A 223 -4.54 -2.42 3.38
C VAL A 223 -3.96 -1.35 4.29
N ALA A 224 -3.14 -0.45 3.75
CA ALA A 224 -2.68 0.73 4.47
C ALA A 224 -3.80 1.79 4.54
N ILE A 225 -3.96 2.45 5.68
CA ILE A 225 -4.97 3.51 5.83
C ILE A 225 -4.27 4.84 6.03
N TYR A 226 -4.58 5.79 5.12
CA TYR A 226 -4.15 7.19 5.20
C TYR A 226 -5.33 8.02 5.66
N GLY A 227 -5.14 8.83 6.70
CA GLY A 227 -6.20 9.65 7.28
C GLY A 227 -5.99 11.14 7.01
N PHE A 228 -6.95 11.83 6.38
CA PHE A 228 -7.03 13.28 6.39
C PHE A 228 -8.00 13.70 7.48
N TYR A 229 -7.50 14.38 8.49
CA TYR A 229 -8.35 14.92 9.54
C TYR A 229 -9.17 16.10 9.01
N ALA A 230 -10.47 16.03 9.19
CA ALA A 230 -11.39 17.13 9.00
C ALA A 230 -12.47 17.05 10.09
N PRO A 231 -12.68 18.10 10.88
CA PRO A 231 -13.62 18.05 11.99
C PRO A 231 -15.07 18.08 11.50
N THR A 232 -15.97 17.56 12.33
CA THR A 232 -17.40 17.87 12.28
C THR A 232 -17.67 19.19 13.01
N LEU A 233 -18.85 19.78 12.81
CA LEU A 233 -19.26 20.98 13.55
C LEU A 233 -19.30 20.73 15.07
N ALA A 234 -19.66 19.51 15.49
CA ALA A 234 -19.72 19.13 16.91
C ALA A 234 -18.32 19.01 17.54
N ALA A 235 -17.31 18.60 16.78
CA ALA A 235 -15.93 18.48 17.25
C ALA A 235 -15.16 19.82 17.20
N GLN A 236 -15.61 20.75 16.38
CA GLN A 236 -14.93 22.04 16.17
C GLN A 236 -14.88 22.87 17.45
N GLY A 237 -13.67 23.31 17.82
CA GLY A 237 -13.44 24.11 19.04
C GLY A 237 -13.39 23.30 20.34
N ASN A 238 -13.62 22.00 20.30
CA ASN A 238 -13.46 21.12 21.45
C ASN A 238 -12.09 20.43 21.42
N PHE A 239 -11.17 20.90 22.26
CA PHE A 239 -9.79 20.39 22.30
C PHE A 239 -9.71 18.89 22.61
N LEU A 240 -10.52 18.41 23.56
CA LEU A 240 -10.51 16.98 23.93
C LEU A 240 -10.95 16.10 22.76
N LEU A 241 -12.06 16.46 22.12
CA LEU A 241 -12.55 15.72 20.95
C LEU A 241 -11.54 15.76 19.80
N THR A 242 -10.98 16.93 19.50
CA THR A 242 -9.96 17.07 18.46
C THR A 242 -8.73 16.21 18.75
N SER A 243 -8.24 16.21 19.99
CA SER A 243 -7.09 15.41 20.41
C SER A 243 -7.37 13.91 20.27
N ASN A 244 -8.53 13.45 20.72
CA ASN A 244 -8.95 12.04 20.59
C ASN A 244 -9.13 11.65 19.12
N ALA A 245 -9.72 12.51 18.31
CA ALA A 245 -9.90 12.35 16.87
C ALA A 245 -8.58 12.14 16.13
N GLN A 246 -7.66 13.08 16.30
CA GLN A 246 -6.34 13.02 15.66
C GLN A 246 -5.53 11.80 16.16
N SER A 247 -5.60 11.51 17.46
CA SER A 247 -4.94 10.32 18.04
C SER A 247 -5.52 9.02 17.50
N SER A 248 -6.82 8.96 17.26
CA SER A 248 -7.49 7.80 16.67
C SER A 248 -7.10 7.58 15.21
N LEU A 249 -7.08 8.66 14.40
CA LEU A 249 -6.59 8.59 13.02
C LEU A 249 -5.11 8.23 12.96
N LEU A 250 -4.28 8.80 13.84
CA LEU A 250 -2.86 8.49 13.93
C LEU A 250 -2.65 7.00 14.25
N LYS A 251 -3.36 6.47 15.26
CA LYS A 251 -3.31 5.05 15.63
C LYS A 251 -3.73 4.16 14.45
N LEU A 252 -4.89 4.43 13.84
CA LEU A 252 -5.40 3.69 12.69
C LEU A 252 -4.38 3.63 11.55
N SER A 253 -3.85 4.79 11.18
CA SER A 253 -2.91 4.91 10.06
C SER A 253 -1.57 4.23 10.38
N THR A 254 -0.96 4.53 11.52
CA THR A 254 0.35 3.97 11.90
C THR A 254 0.30 2.45 12.01
N GLU A 255 -0.72 1.90 12.69
CA GLU A 255 -0.81 0.45 12.90
C GLU A 255 -1.16 -0.34 11.63
N THR A 256 -1.58 0.35 10.57
CA THR A 256 -1.86 -0.26 9.26
C THR A 256 -0.80 0.03 8.19
N GLY A 257 0.28 0.77 8.56
CA GLY A 257 1.38 1.10 7.63
C GLY A 257 1.11 2.31 6.74
N GLY A 258 0.11 3.12 7.07
CA GLY A 258 -0.18 4.40 6.44
C GLY A 258 0.30 5.60 7.25
N HIS A 259 -0.33 6.75 7.02
CA HIS A 259 -0.03 8.01 7.71
C HIS A 259 -1.28 8.87 7.92
N ALA A 260 -1.34 9.61 9.03
CA ALA A 260 -2.41 10.58 9.30
C ALA A 260 -1.92 12.01 9.11
N PHE A 261 -2.72 12.81 8.40
CA PHE A 261 -2.41 14.18 8.05
C PHE A 261 -3.37 15.13 8.76
N PHE A 262 -2.83 16.08 9.48
CA PHE A 262 -3.57 17.14 10.15
C PHE A 262 -2.70 18.38 10.32
N GLN A 263 -3.34 19.55 10.31
CA GLN A 263 -2.67 20.85 10.47
C GLN A 263 -3.20 21.52 11.73
N GLY A 264 -2.44 21.43 12.82
CA GLY A 264 -2.89 21.92 14.11
C GLY A 264 -4.18 21.23 14.60
N THR A 265 -5.01 21.96 15.34
CA THR A 265 -6.27 21.45 15.92
C THR A 265 -7.51 21.88 15.14
N GLY A 266 -7.34 22.72 14.12
CA GLY A 266 -8.43 23.32 13.35
C GLY A 266 -8.75 22.59 12.06
N VAL A 267 -9.64 23.20 11.29
CA VAL A 267 -9.93 22.78 9.92
C VAL A 267 -8.71 23.06 9.05
N PRO A 268 -8.22 22.13 8.24
CA PRO A 268 -7.18 22.43 7.27
C PRO A 268 -7.62 23.53 6.31
N VAL A 269 -6.72 24.44 5.98
CA VAL A 269 -6.99 25.53 5.01
C VAL A 269 -7.17 24.94 3.61
N SER A 270 -6.40 23.90 3.30
CA SER A 270 -6.50 23.15 2.04
C SER A 270 -5.97 21.73 2.25
N PHE A 271 -6.45 20.77 1.43
CA PHE A 271 -5.90 19.43 1.35
C PHE A 271 -4.70 19.31 0.40
N ASP A 272 -4.35 20.35 -0.35
CA ASP A 272 -3.22 20.28 -1.30
C ASP A 272 -1.90 19.81 -0.68
N PRO A 273 -1.46 20.27 0.50
CA PRO A 273 -0.27 19.74 1.14
C PRO A 273 -0.40 18.24 1.47
N PHE A 274 -1.55 17.83 1.98
CA PHE A 274 -1.83 16.43 2.33
C PHE A 274 -1.86 15.52 1.11
N ILE A 275 -2.45 16.01 0.01
CA ILE A 275 -2.50 15.29 -1.27
C ILE A 275 -1.09 15.08 -1.81
N ARG A 276 -0.21 16.10 -1.78
CA ARG A 276 1.19 15.95 -2.23
C ARG A 276 1.97 14.95 -1.39
N GLU A 277 1.82 15.00 -0.07
CA GLU A 277 2.49 14.05 0.82
C GLU A 277 1.92 12.63 0.66
N LEU A 278 0.60 12.50 0.46
CA LEU A 278 -0.04 11.22 0.15
C LEU A 278 0.48 10.65 -1.17
N ASP A 279 0.53 11.46 -2.22
CA ASP A 279 1.06 11.03 -3.53
C ASP A 279 2.51 10.53 -3.39
N THR A 280 3.35 11.27 -2.69
CA THR A 280 4.72 10.85 -2.38
C THR A 280 4.74 9.52 -1.62
N SER A 281 3.90 9.36 -0.61
CA SER A 281 3.82 8.13 0.19
C SER A 281 3.33 6.95 -0.65
N LEU A 282 2.31 7.15 -1.48
CA LEU A 282 1.80 6.12 -2.39
C LEU A 282 2.84 5.73 -3.45
N ASN A 283 3.59 6.67 -4.00
CA ASN A 283 4.65 6.37 -4.98
C ASN A 283 5.81 5.57 -4.35
N ARG A 284 6.01 5.67 -3.06
CA ARG A 284 6.99 4.93 -2.27
C ARG A 284 6.43 3.68 -1.60
N GLN A 285 5.14 3.41 -1.78
CA GLN A 285 4.50 2.21 -1.24
C GLN A 285 4.82 1.00 -2.10
N ALA A 286 5.25 -0.09 -1.45
CA ALA A 286 5.47 -1.40 -2.02
C ALA A 286 4.58 -2.46 -1.35
N ALA A 287 4.43 -3.59 -2.02
CA ALA A 287 3.91 -4.83 -1.43
C ALA A 287 5.11 -5.72 -1.11
N LEU A 288 5.44 -5.86 0.16
CA LEU A 288 6.47 -6.75 0.67
C LEU A 288 5.86 -8.12 0.93
N THR A 289 6.38 -9.16 0.29
CA THR A 289 5.97 -10.55 0.52
C THR A 289 7.12 -11.33 1.16
N PHE A 290 6.85 -11.97 2.28
CA PHE A 290 7.80 -12.83 2.99
C PHE A 290 7.18 -14.20 3.25
N LEU A 291 8.02 -15.19 3.55
CA LEU A 291 7.62 -16.56 3.87
C LEU A 291 7.47 -16.69 5.39
N SER A 292 6.22 -16.70 5.87
CA SER A 292 5.95 -16.89 7.30
C SER A 292 6.06 -18.34 7.69
N THR A 293 6.84 -18.61 8.73
CA THR A 293 6.97 -19.93 9.37
C THR A 293 5.97 -20.12 10.51
N HIS A 294 5.27 -19.07 10.94
CA HIS A 294 4.26 -19.09 12.00
C HIS A 294 2.88 -19.42 11.42
N LEU A 295 2.44 -20.67 11.60
CA LEU A 295 1.18 -21.16 10.99
C LEU A 295 -0.04 -21.01 11.90
N LYS A 296 0.12 -20.55 13.13
CA LYS A 296 -0.98 -20.36 14.09
C LYS A 296 -1.91 -19.24 13.61
N LYS A 297 -3.21 -19.38 13.89
CA LYS A 297 -4.17 -18.30 13.69
C LYS A 297 -3.98 -17.24 14.77
N GLY A 298 -4.14 -15.99 14.41
CA GLY A 298 -4.06 -14.87 15.35
C GLY A 298 -3.29 -13.69 14.77
N PHE A 299 -2.98 -12.75 15.64
CA PHE A 299 -2.14 -11.60 15.34
C PHE A 299 -0.67 -12.01 15.43
N HIS A 300 0.10 -11.67 14.40
CA HIS A 300 1.54 -11.84 14.33
C HIS A 300 2.21 -10.47 14.21
N ARG A 301 3.11 -10.18 15.13
CA ARG A 301 3.86 -8.93 15.13
C ARG A 301 4.91 -8.95 14.04
N ILE A 302 5.04 -7.85 13.30
CA ILE A 302 6.05 -7.69 12.26
C ILE A 302 7.02 -6.59 12.66
N GLU A 303 8.28 -6.80 12.34
CA GLU A 303 9.30 -5.77 12.36
C GLU A 303 10.06 -5.78 11.03
N VAL A 304 10.11 -4.61 10.36
CA VAL A 304 10.89 -4.42 9.14
C VAL A 304 11.97 -3.39 9.41
N ARG A 305 13.22 -3.75 9.14
CA ARG A 305 14.38 -2.86 9.29
C ARG A 305 15.10 -2.71 7.96
N SER A 306 15.66 -1.52 7.73
CA SER A 306 16.61 -1.26 6.66
C SER A 306 18.03 -1.12 7.24
N SER A 307 19.00 -1.77 6.62
CA SER A 307 20.41 -1.55 6.90
C SER A 307 20.97 -0.31 6.18
N THR A 308 20.23 0.22 5.18
CA THR A 308 20.64 1.40 4.41
C THR A 308 20.44 2.66 5.24
N SER A 309 21.51 3.45 5.37
CA SER A 309 21.49 4.73 6.11
C SER A 309 20.51 5.71 5.48
N GLY A 310 19.81 6.50 6.31
CA GLY A 310 18.85 7.49 5.83
C GLY A 310 17.50 6.94 5.38
N VAL A 311 17.32 5.62 5.29
CA VAL A 311 16.06 4.96 4.92
C VAL A 311 15.24 4.67 6.17
N LYS A 312 14.00 5.15 6.18
CA LYS A 312 12.97 4.80 7.16
C LYS A 312 11.85 4.04 6.47
N VAL A 313 11.32 3.03 7.13
CA VAL A 313 10.22 2.23 6.62
C VAL A 313 8.98 2.37 7.50
N ALA A 314 7.83 2.59 6.87
CA ALA A 314 6.53 2.52 7.53
C ALA A 314 5.83 1.22 7.07
N TYR A 315 5.34 0.46 8.04
CA TYR A 315 4.72 -0.86 7.83
C TYR A 315 3.68 -1.11 8.92
N PRO A 316 2.71 -2.01 8.72
CA PRO A 316 1.75 -2.37 9.75
C PRO A 316 2.44 -3.02 10.95
N TYR A 317 1.95 -2.79 12.16
CA TYR A 317 2.51 -3.41 13.38
C TYR A 317 2.47 -4.93 13.36
N GLY A 318 1.63 -5.49 12.50
CA GLY A 318 1.49 -6.92 12.32
C GLY A 318 0.44 -7.24 11.26
N TYR A 319 0.14 -8.51 11.16
CA TYR A 319 -0.94 -9.01 10.32
C TYR A 319 -1.76 -10.04 11.08
N VAL A 320 -2.97 -10.31 10.60
CA VAL A 320 -3.87 -11.30 11.19
C VAL A 320 -4.08 -12.46 10.22
N ARG A 321 -3.80 -13.65 10.69
CA ARG A 321 -3.99 -14.89 9.93
C ARG A 321 -5.33 -15.52 10.23
#